data_2828878dbe013dab65f0d574ec8e8485
#
_entry.id   2828878dbe013dab65f0d574ec8e8485
#
_cell.length_a   1.000
_cell.length_b   1.000
_cell.length_c   1.000
_cell.angle_alpha   90.00
_cell.angle_beta   90.00
_cell.angle_gamma   90.00
#
_symmetry.space_group_name_H-M   'P 1'
#
loop_
_entity.id
_entity.type
_entity.pdbx_description
1 polymer ?
#
loop_
_entity_poly.entity_id
_entity_poly.type
_entity_poly.pdbx_seq_one_letter_code
_entity_poly.pdbx_strand_id
1 'polypeptide(L)'
;MARTTKKAVEAVTPEVATEATTEVKAKKALSEETKAKISEALRRKKEGVIADAVELVTPKLVADATKIKEDGNIVTLNGYFKVEKGTFEIIKHNIEYAVNTMLIGATGTGKTEVVANIAKVFNLPLTIFDMGTMTDPVMGLVGTHVITVEDGVTKSEFKRSRFSEVIQQPGIVLLDEISRAGAMANNLLFPCLDFRRELPMEYSFHDTTPVKIHENCVFFSTANMGSQYTGTHKLDRALLDRFMLIEVDSIKEADIIKTLESEFPKVAKTQIKKLVDVFTKINKEHDEFKISFNLSIRHLKTIAKLVSNGFTIYDGYLALCKGLGSQEGLKAIKAILDDAK
;
A
#
# COMPACT_ATOMS: atom_id res chain seq x y z
N MET A 1 34.95 -34.20 -54.31
CA MET A 1 36.40 -34.09 -54.04
C MET A 1 36.58 -33.72 -52.53
N ALA A 2 37.14 -34.66 -51.83
CA ALA A 2 37.39 -34.55 -50.39
C ALA A 2 38.65 -33.72 -50.12
N ARG A 3 38.64 -32.94 -49.00
CA ARG A 3 39.85 -32.63 -48.27
C ARG A 3 39.56 -32.51 -46.79
N THR A 4 39.93 -33.55 -46.09
CA THR A 4 40.21 -33.70 -44.68
C THR A 4 41.29 -32.75 -44.21
N THR A 5 41.08 -32.04 -43.08
CA THR A 5 42.16 -31.53 -42.27
C THR A 5 41.99 -31.97 -40.82
N LYS A 6 42.88 -32.88 -40.40
CA LYS A 6 43.17 -33.27 -39.02
C LYS A 6 43.71 -32.03 -38.30
N LYS A 7 43.16 -31.72 -37.09
CA LYS A 7 43.82 -30.88 -36.10
C LYS A 7 44.23 -31.71 -34.91
N ALA A 8 45.52 -31.57 -34.59
CA ALA A 8 46.25 -32.32 -33.59
C ALA A 8 45.71 -32.13 -32.16
N VAL A 9 45.74 -33.21 -31.41
CA VAL A 9 45.55 -33.22 -29.96
C VAL A 9 46.95 -32.91 -29.37
N GLU A 10 47.08 -31.75 -28.72
CA GLU A 10 48.22 -31.44 -27.85
C GLU A 10 48.08 -32.14 -26.50
N ALA A 11 49.08 -32.91 -26.16
CA ALA A 11 49.18 -33.63 -24.93
C ALA A 11 49.47 -32.64 -23.78
N VAL A 12 48.60 -32.63 -22.76
CA VAL A 12 48.81 -31.94 -21.49
C VAL A 12 49.89 -32.69 -20.68
N THR A 13 50.95 -32.00 -20.35
CA THR A 13 52.10 -32.53 -19.57
C THR A 13 51.71 -32.82 -18.11
N PRO A 14 52.35 -33.78 -17.46
CA PRO A 14 51.98 -34.35 -16.16
C PRO A 14 52.21 -33.44 -14.93
N GLU A 15 52.76 -32.23 -15.05
CA GLU A 15 53.10 -31.37 -13.93
C GLU A 15 51.92 -30.66 -13.28
N VAL A 16 50.84 -30.41 -13.98
CA VAL A 16 49.63 -29.72 -13.45
C VAL A 16 48.74 -30.62 -12.57
N ALA A 17 48.93 -31.93 -12.66
CA ALA A 17 48.18 -32.90 -11.86
C ALA A 17 48.70 -33.11 -10.44
N THR A 18 49.94 -32.67 -10.15
CA THR A 18 50.56 -32.85 -8.83
C THR A 18 50.28 -31.72 -7.83
N GLU A 19 50.02 -30.49 -8.28
CA GLU A 19 49.65 -29.38 -7.38
C GLU A 19 48.22 -29.47 -6.87
N ALA A 20 47.27 -29.88 -7.71
CA ALA A 20 45.88 -30.04 -7.30
C ALA A 20 45.66 -31.17 -6.29
N THR A 21 46.50 -32.26 -6.35
CA THR A 21 46.46 -33.37 -5.39
C THR A 21 47.10 -33.02 -4.05
N THR A 22 48.01 -32.07 -4.00
CA THR A 22 48.66 -31.63 -2.76
C THR A 22 47.77 -30.67 -1.93
N GLU A 23 46.99 -29.83 -2.58
CA GLU A 23 46.00 -28.96 -1.90
C GLU A 23 44.83 -29.74 -1.31
N VAL A 24 44.34 -30.78 -1.97
CA VAL A 24 43.25 -31.63 -1.44
C VAL A 24 43.75 -32.51 -0.27
N LYS A 25 45.03 -32.86 -0.21
CA LYS A 25 45.62 -33.57 0.94
C LYS A 25 45.93 -32.68 2.14
N ALA A 26 46.22 -31.40 1.93
CA ALA A 26 46.42 -30.44 3.03
C ALA A 26 45.09 -30.11 3.77
N LYS A 27 43.93 -30.17 3.11
CA LYS A 27 42.61 -30.02 3.76
C LYS A 27 42.15 -31.21 4.59
N LYS A 28 42.86 -32.34 4.55
CA LYS A 28 42.53 -33.56 5.33
C LYS A 28 43.23 -33.70 6.68
N ALA A 29 44.09 -32.74 7.06
CA ALA A 29 44.96 -32.87 8.23
C ALA A 29 44.64 -31.88 9.36
N LEU A 30 43.45 -31.28 9.42
CA LEU A 30 43.01 -30.54 10.59
C LEU A 30 42.57 -31.51 11.69
N SER A 31 43.19 -31.40 12.88
CA SER A 31 42.80 -32.21 14.02
C SER A 31 41.33 -32.03 14.36
N GLU A 32 40.67 -33.05 14.91
CA GLU A 32 39.23 -32.98 15.29
C GLU A 32 38.99 -31.82 16.29
N GLU A 33 39.96 -31.50 17.14
CA GLU A 33 39.93 -30.38 18.06
C GLU A 33 39.94 -29.03 17.35
N THR A 34 40.68 -28.89 16.23
CA THR A 34 40.70 -27.67 15.43
C THR A 34 39.42 -27.50 14.66
N LYS A 35 38.82 -28.60 14.16
CA LYS A 35 37.50 -28.58 13.52
C LYS A 35 36.41 -28.19 14.51
N ALA A 36 36.48 -28.72 15.74
CA ALA A 36 35.53 -28.36 16.80
C ALA A 36 35.61 -26.87 17.16
N LYS A 37 36.83 -26.31 17.32
CA LYS A 37 37.05 -24.88 17.59
C LYS A 37 36.54 -23.97 16.46
N ILE A 38 36.79 -24.36 15.20
CA ILE A 38 36.27 -23.61 14.03
C ILE A 38 34.75 -23.69 13.99
N SER A 39 34.17 -24.87 14.23
CA SER A 39 32.72 -25.06 14.26
C SER A 39 32.06 -24.22 15.35
N GLU A 40 32.65 -24.19 16.55
CA GLU A 40 32.18 -23.39 17.68
C GLU A 40 32.34 -21.89 17.44
N ALA A 41 33.48 -21.46 16.86
CA ALA A 41 33.68 -20.05 16.49
C ALA A 41 32.71 -19.58 15.40
N LEU A 42 32.40 -20.44 14.41
CA LEU A 42 31.40 -20.17 13.38
C LEU A 42 29.97 -20.13 13.95
N ARG A 43 29.68 -20.99 14.95
CA ARG A 43 28.42 -21.00 15.66
C ARG A 43 28.24 -19.72 16.48
N ARG A 44 29.25 -19.33 17.28
CA ARG A 44 29.24 -18.06 18.04
C ARG A 44 29.13 -16.85 17.14
N LYS A 45 29.84 -16.84 16.01
CA LYS A 45 29.72 -15.75 15.00
C LYS A 45 28.34 -15.70 14.36
N LYS A 46 27.74 -16.86 14.10
CA LYS A 46 26.38 -16.95 13.55
C LYS A 46 25.31 -16.57 14.57
N GLU A 47 25.47 -16.97 15.83
CA GLU A 47 24.61 -16.59 16.94
C GLU A 47 24.78 -15.09 17.28
N GLY A 48 25.99 -14.53 17.25
CA GLY A 48 26.21 -13.08 17.40
C GLY A 48 25.61 -12.27 16.25
N VAL A 49 25.79 -12.70 15.00
CA VAL A 49 25.16 -12.05 13.84
C VAL A 49 23.65 -12.15 13.88
N ILE A 50 23.09 -13.26 14.38
CA ILE A 50 21.64 -13.41 14.56
C ILE A 50 21.15 -12.55 15.71
N ALA A 51 21.89 -12.49 16.84
CA ALA A 51 21.54 -11.64 17.97
C ALA A 51 21.61 -10.15 17.59
N ASP A 52 22.70 -9.72 16.96
CA ASP A 52 22.85 -8.35 16.44
C ASP A 52 21.84 -8.03 15.34
N ALA A 53 21.50 -8.98 14.45
CA ALA A 53 20.48 -8.81 13.44
C ALA A 53 19.07 -8.71 14.04
N VAL A 54 18.77 -9.45 15.11
CA VAL A 54 17.49 -9.37 15.82
C VAL A 54 17.39 -8.09 16.64
N GLU A 55 18.49 -7.57 17.17
CA GLU A 55 18.51 -6.30 17.92
C GLU A 55 18.52 -5.07 16.99
N LEU A 56 19.04 -5.20 15.76
CA LEU A 56 19.01 -4.17 14.72
C LEU A 56 17.66 -4.08 13.96
N VAL A 57 16.78 -5.09 14.08
CA VAL A 57 15.58 -5.20 13.21
C VAL A 57 14.31 -4.70 13.88
N THR A 58 14.34 -4.28 15.14
CA THR A 58 13.11 -3.74 15.75
C THR A 58 13.34 -2.43 16.49
N PRO A 59 13.17 -1.28 15.86
CA PRO A 59 12.57 -0.21 16.61
C PRO A 59 11.20 -0.77 17.00
N LYS A 60 10.99 -1.09 18.30
CA LYS A 60 9.66 -1.45 18.81
C LYS A 60 8.73 -0.33 18.40
N LEU A 61 7.96 -0.55 17.33
CA LEU A 61 6.87 0.30 16.91
C LEU A 61 5.82 0.22 18.02
N VAL A 62 5.99 1.08 19.02
CA VAL A 62 5.06 1.16 20.15
C VAL A 62 3.88 1.96 19.66
N ALA A 63 2.79 1.26 19.38
CA ALA A 63 1.51 1.92 19.16
C ALA A 63 1.18 2.80 20.38
N ASP A 64 0.72 4.01 20.14
CA ASP A 64 0.25 4.90 21.20
C ASP A 64 -1.03 4.30 21.80
N ALA A 65 -0.87 3.63 22.94
CA ALA A 65 -1.96 2.95 23.63
C ALA A 65 -3.12 3.91 24.00
N THR A 66 -2.86 5.21 24.12
CA THR A 66 -3.88 6.21 24.40
C THR A 66 -4.85 6.42 23.22
N LYS A 67 -4.42 6.07 22.01
CA LYS A 67 -5.21 6.18 20.79
C LYS A 67 -5.96 4.88 20.43
N ILE A 68 -5.82 3.84 21.25
CA ILE A 68 -6.40 2.52 21.01
C ILE A 68 -7.36 2.20 22.15
N LYS A 69 -8.58 1.83 21.81
CA LYS A 69 -9.56 1.27 22.76
C LYS A 69 -10.11 -0.04 22.22
N GLU A 70 -9.89 -1.10 22.96
CA GLU A 70 -10.44 -2.41 22.64
C GLU A 70 -11.82 -2.62 23.32
N ASP A 71 -12.77 -3.14 22.54
CA ASP A 71 -14.09 -3.51 23.03
C ASP A 71 -14.54 -4.81 22.33
N GLY A 72 -14.32 -5.92 23.01
CA GLY A 72 -14.55 -7.26 22.46
C GLY A 72 -13.72 -7.52 21.21
N ASN A 73 -14.37 -7.76 20.06
CA ASN A 73 -13.72 -8.00 18.76
C ASN A 73 -13.47 -6.73 17.95
N ILE A 74 -13.69 -5.56 18.52
CA ILE A 74 -13.52 -4.27 17.83
C ILE A 74 -12.43 -3.45 18.51
N VAL A 75 -11.56 -2.88 17.70
CA VAL A 75 -10.55 -1.91 18.10
C VAL A 75 -10.97 -0.54 17.58
N THR A 76 -11.09 0.43 18.47
CA THR A 76 -11.37 1.82 18.13
C THR A 76 -10.06 2.60 18.12
N LEU A 77 -9.72 3.17 16.97
CA LEU A 77 -8.53 3.96 16.74
C LEU A 77 -8.87 5.46 16.81
N ASN A 78 -8.00 6.24 17.44
CA ASN A 78 -8.12 7.70 17.54
C ASN A 78 -9.49 8.17 18.07
N GLY A 79 -10.17 7.34 18.88
CA GLY A 79 -11.44 7.65 19.51
C GLY A 79 -12.69 7.48 18.66
N TYR A 80 -12.57 7.26 17.36
CA TYR A 80 -13.75 7.17 16.45
C TYR A 80 -13.68 6.08 15.39
N PHE A 81 -12.51 5.75 14.90
CA PHE A 81 -12.36 4.82 13.78
C PHE A 81 -12.31 3.37 14.27
N LYS A 82 -13.18 2.53 13.75
CA LYS A 82 -13.33 1.14 14.20
C LYS A 82 -12.75 0.16 13.18
N VAL A 83 -11.99 -0.79 13.69
CA VAL A 83 -11.41 -1.90 12.94
C VAL A 83 -11.67 -3.19 13.70
N GLU A 84 -11.87 -4.28 13.01
CA GLU A 84 -11.91 -5.60 13.64
C GLU A 84 -10.56 -5.94 14.27
N LYS A 85 -10.59 -6.54 15.48
CA LYS A 85 -9.37 -6.83 16.25
C LYS A 85 -8.39 -7.69 15.48
N GLY A 86 -8.88 -8.75 14.82
CA GLY A 86 -8.04 -9.62 14.00
C GLY A 86 -7.33 -8.85 12.87
N THR A 87 -8.06 -8.01 12.16
CA THR A 87 -7.52 -7.14 11.10
C THR A 87 -6.47 -6.16 11.66
N PHE A 88 -6.75 -5.55 12.82
CA PHE A 88 -5.81 -4.62 13.46
C PHE A 88 -4.49 -5.32 13.85
N GLU A 89 -4.56 -6.51 14.46
CA GLU A 89 -3.37 -7.27 14.85
C GLU A 89 -2.53 -7.70 13.63
N ILE A 90 -3.18 -8.10 12.53
CA ILE A 90 -2.48 -8.41 11.27
C ILE A 90 -1.77 -7.15 10.73
N ILE A 91 -2.45 -6.01 10.70
CA ILE A 91 -1.85 -4.76 10.21
C ILE A 91 -0.68 -4.33 11.10
N LYS A 92 -0.83 -4.45 12.41
CA LYS A 92 0.25 -4.17 13.36
C LYS A 92 1.48 -5.02 13.08
N HIS A 93 1.28 -6.34 12.96
CA HIS A 93 2.35 -7.27 12.58
C HIS A 93 3.01 -6.86 11.25
N ASN A 94 2.21 -6.53 10.24
CA ASN A 94 2.73 -6.15 8.93
C ASN A 94 3.58 -4.86 8.97
N ILE A 95 3.24 -3.93 9.85
CA ILE A 95 4.05 -2.73 10.08
C ILE A 95 5.37 -3.09 10.77
N GLU A 96 5.33 -3.91 11.81
CA GLU A 96 6.51 -4.33 12.57
C GLU A 96 7.54 -5.09 11.71
N TYR A 97 7.07 -5.85 10.74
CA TYR A 97 7.92 -6.70 9.88
C TYR A 97 8.05 -6.17 8.43
N ALA A 98 7.64 -4.94 8.18
CA ALA A 98 7.65 -4.29 6.87
C ALA A 98 7.00 -5.14 5.76
N VAL A 99 5.90 -5.84 6.07
CA VAL A 99 5.12 -6.64 5.12
C VAL A 99 4.20 -5.72 4.33
N ASN A 100 4.34 -5.73 3.00
CA ASN A 100 3.46 -4.94 2.14
C ASN A 100 2.01 -5.38 2.30
N THR A 101 1.11 -4.43 2.48
CA THR A 101 -0.31 -4.70 2.76
C THR A 101 -1.21 -4.02 1.74
N MET A 102 -2.13 -4.75 1.14
CA MET A 102 -3.14 -4.20 0.23
C MET A 102 -4.53 -4.31 0.84
N LEU A 103 -5.19 -3.18 1.03
CA LEU A 103 -6.57 -3.11 1.46
C LEU A 103 -7.50 -3.18 0.24
N ILE A 104 -8.34 -4.19 0.20
CA ILE A 104 -9.30 -4.42 -0.89
C ILE A 104 -10.73 -4.24 -0.38
N GLY A 105 -11.64 -3.83 -1.24
CA GLY A 105 -13.05 -3.66 -0.88
C GLY A 105 -13.77 -2.67 -1.79
N ALA A 106 -15.05 -2.45 -1.55
CA ALA A 106 -15.88 -1.55 -2.34
C ALA A 106 -15.42 -0.08 -2.23
N THR A 107 -15.83 0.74 -3.20
CA THR A 107 -15.57 2.19 -3.15
C THR A 107 -16.27 2.82 -1.94
N GLY A 108 -15.53 3.65 -1.19
CA GLY A 108 -16.09 4.37 -0.04
C GLY A 108 -16.09 3.60 1.26
N THR A 109 -15.51 2.39 1.34
CA THR A 109 -15.35 1.63 2.60
C THR A 109 -14.31 2.21 3.55
N GLY A 110 -13.63 3.31 3.18
CA GLY A 110 -12.66 3.97 4.05
C GLY A 110 -11.25 3.36 4.05
N LYS A 111 -10.86 2.60 3.03
CA LYS A 111 -9.53 1.96 2.92
C LYS A 111 -8.37 2.92 3.18
N THR A 112 -8.36 4.06 2.51
CA THR A 112 -7.34 5.11 2.71
C THR A 112 -7.39 5.67 4.14
N GLU A 113 -8.59 5.81 4.72
CA GLU A 113 -8.80 6.31 6.08
C GLU A 113 -8.29 5.30 7.13
N VAL A 114 -8.42 3.99 6.89
CA VAL A 114 -7.80 2.93 7.72
C VAL A 114 -6.31 3.20 7.86
N VAL A 115 -5.59 3.33 6.74
CA VAL A 115 -4.13 3.55 6.74
C VAL A 115 -3.76 4.85 7.45
N ALA A 116 -4.52 5.93 7.21
CA ALA A 116 -4.27 7.21 7.84
C ALA A 116 -4.46 7.16 9.38
N ASN A 117 -5.47 6.42 9.86
CA ASN A 117 -5.68 6.25 11.30
C ASN A 117 -4.62 5.38 11.95
N ILE A 118 -4.17 4.34 11.26
CA ILE A 118 -3.09 3.48 11.71
C ILE A 118 -1.78 4.25 11.78
N ALA A 119 -1.42 5.03 10.76
CA ALA A 119 -0.23 5.87 10.78
C ALA A 119 -0.20 6.80 12.00
N LYS A 120 -1.35 7.40 12.36
CA LYS A 120 -1.49 8.25 13.56
C LYS A 120 -1.31 7.45 14.86
N VAL A 121 -1.83 6.23 14.94
CA VAL A 121 -1.70 5.37 16.12
C VAL A 121 -0.25 4.95 16.35
N PHE A 122 0.49 4.68 15.27
CA PHE A 122 1.90 4.28 15.35
C PHE A 122 2.87 5.46 15.29
N ASN A 123 2.38 6.71 15.23
CA ASN A 123 3.19 7.92 15.05
C ASN A 123 4.16 7.84 13.86
N LEU A 124 3.75 7.19 12.78
CA LEU A 124 4.53 7.03 11.56
C LEU A 124 4.19 8.13 10.55
N PRO A 125 5.19 8.70 9.86
CA PRO A 125 4.94 9.53 8.70
C PRO A 125 4.15 8.75 7.65
N LEU A 126 3.13 9.39 7.07
CA LEU A 126 2.34 8.83 5.99
C LEU A 126 2.51 9.69 4.74
N THR A 127 2.95 9.07 3.65
CA THR A 127 2.94 9.71 2.32
C THR A 127 2.04 8.93 1.38
N ILE A 128 1.11 9.64 0.75
CA ILE A 128 0.12 9.07 -0.17
C ILE A 128 0.51 9.42 -1.60
N PHE A 129 0.53 8.40 -2.45
CA PHE A 129 0.69 8.51 -3.90
C PHE A 129 -0.59 7.98 -4.56
N ASP A 130 -1.31 8.86 -5.25
CA ASP A 130 -2.48 8.49 -6.04
C ASP A 130 -2.01 7.89 -7.37
N MET A 131 -2.15 6.57 -7.47
CA MET A 131 -1.71 5.82 -8.65
C MET A 131 -2.63 6.01 -9.85
N GLY A 132 -3.87 6.44 -9.61
CA GLY A 132 -4.85 6.71 -10.65
C GLY A 132 -4.58 8.00 -11.44
N THR A 133 -3.89 8.95 -10.85
CA THR A 133 -3.54 10.24 -11.48
C THR A 133 -2.14 10.26 -12.09
N MET A 134 -1.37 9.17 -11.92
CA MET A 134 0.00 9.09 -12.38
C MET A 134 0.07 8.84 -13.90
N THR A 135 0.20 9.92 -14.68
CA THR A 135 0.25 9.86 -16.15
C THR A 135 1.63 9.44 -16.68
N ASP A 136 2.70 9.82 -15.99
CA ASP A 136 4.08 9.44 -16.28
C ASP A 136 4.68 8.74 -15.04
N PRO A 137 4.70 7.39 -15.04
CA PRO A 137 5.25 6.63 -13.91
C PRO A 137 6.76 6.83 -13.69
N VAL A 138 7.54 7.08 -14.74
CA VAL A 138 8.99 7.33 -14.60
C VAL A 138 9.21 8.65 -13.87
N MET A 139 8.56 9.71 -14.33
CA MET A 139 8.63 11.01 -13.69
C MET A 139 8.11 10.95 -12.24
N GLY A 140 7.00 10.25 -12.02
CA GLY A 140 6.33 10.17 -10.71
C GLY A 140 7.06 9.32 -9.68
N LEU A 141 7.65 8.19 -10.09
CA LEU A 141 8.31 7.24 -9.20
C LEU A 141 9.83 7.39 -9.16
N VAL A 142 10.46 7.63 -10.31
CA VAL A 142 11.94 7.67 -10.42
C VAL A 142 12.44 9.10 -10.36
N GLY A 143 12.03 9.94 -11.31
CA GLY A 143 12.44 11.32 -11.43
C GLY A 143 12.48 11.79 -12.87
N THR A 144 12.99 12.99 -13.10
CA THR A 144 13.06 13.61 -14.41
C THR A 144 14.30 14.48 -14.58
N HIS A 145 14.72 14.67 -15.83
CA HIS A 145 15.76 15.64 -16.17
C HIS A 145 15.17 17.05 -16.23
N VAL A 146 15.77 17.97 -15.48
CA VAL A 146 15.42 19.38 -15.48
C VAL A 146 16.53 20.14 -16.18
N ILE A 147 16.13 20.99 -17.13
CA ILE A 147 17.05 21.87 -17.82
C ILE A 147 17.05 23.22 -17.10
N THR A 148 18.21 23.64 -16.63
CA THR A 148 18.44 24.96 -16.02
C THR A 148 19.40 25.77 -16.89
N VAL A 149 19.21 27.09 -16.94
CA VAL A 149 20.13 28.02 -17.62
C VAL A 149 20.74 28.90 -16.54
N GLU A 150 22.03 28.69 -16.29
CA GLU A 150 22.83 29.50 -15.36
C GLU A 150 23.96 30.17 -16.15
N ASP A 151 24.09 31.48 -16.01
CA ASP A 151 25.12 32.31 -16.70
C ASP A 151 25.18 32.07 -18.21
N GLY A 152 24.03 31.86 -18.86
CA GLY A 152 23.93 31.57 -20.30
C GLY A 152 24.35 30.15 -20.71
N VAL A 153 24.69 29.29 -19.77
CA VAL A 153 25.03 27.87 -20.02
C VAL A 153 23.84 26.98 -19.65
N THR A 154 23.43 26.15 -20.60
CA THR A 154 22.38 25.16 -20.39
C THR A 154 22.95 23.95 -19.67
N LYS A 155 22.42 23.62 -18.51
CA LYS A 155 22.74 22.41 -17.72
C LYS A 155 21.53 21.50 -17.66
N SER A 156 21.75 20.19 -17.78
CA SER A 156 20.74 19.18 -17.52
C SER A 156 21.09 18.46 -16.23
N GLU A 157 20.16 18.46 -15.28
CA GLU A 157 20.32 17.79 -13.99
C GLU A 157 19.17 16.82 -13.79
N PHE A 158 19.47 15.61 -13.29
CA PHE A 158 18.44 14.67 -12.90
C PHE A 158 17.91 15.00 -11.52
N LYS A 159 16.61 15.28 -11.43
CA LYS A 159 15.91 15.53 -10.19
C LYS A 159 15.11 14.30 -9.80
N ARG A 160 15.41 13.74 -8.62
CA ARG A 160 14.69 12.60 -8.05
C ARG A 160 13.23 12.97 -7.79
N SER A 161 12.33 11.96 -7.91
CA SER A 161 10.93 12.13 -7.57
C SER A 161 10.74 12.14 -6.04
N ARG A 162 9.60 12.68 -5.59
CA ARG A 162 9.20 12.60 -4.18
C ARG A 162 9.09 11.14 -3.70
N PHE A 163 8.69 10.22 -4.58
CA PHE A 163 8.62 8.80 -4.23
C PHE A 163 10.01 8.24 -3.92
N SER A 164 10.97 8.47 -4.81
CA SER A 164 12.35 7.99 -4.62
C SER A 164 13.04 8.59 -3.39
N GLU A 165 12.62 9.76 -2.91
CA GLU A 165 13.13 10.37 -1.67
C GLU A 165 12.47 9.76 -0.43
N VAL A 166 11.15 9.61 -0.44
CA VAL A 166 10.36 9.14 0.71
C VAL A 166 10.66 7.68 1.06
N ILE A 167 10.85 6.81 0.07
CA ILE A 167 11.14 5.38 0.32
C ILE A 167 12.47 5.14 1.06
N GLN A 168 13.35 6.14 1.11
CA GLN A 168 14.61 6.08 1.85
C GLN A 168 14.45 6.45 3.33
N GLN A 169 13.25 6.80 3.76
CA GLN A 169 12.94 7.21 5.13
C GLN A 169 12.00 6.20 5.80
N PRO A 170 12.02 6.11 7.14
CA PRO A 170 11.03 5.31 7.86
C PRO A 170 9.64 5.92 7.73
N GLY A 171 8.62 5.09 7.59
CA GLY A 171 7.22 5.54 7.50
C GLY A 171 6.34 4.64 6.66
N ILE A 172 5.13 5.09 6.42
CA ILE A 172 4.15 4.41 5.58
C ILE A 172 4.06 5.11 4.23
N VAL A 173 4.26 4.35 3.16
CA VAL A 173 4.01 4.77 1.78
C VAL A 173 2.72 4.11 1.33
N LEU A 174 1.69 4.92 1.06
CA LEU A 174 0.41 4.44 0.56
C LEU A 174 0.31 4.66 -0.95
N LEU A 175 0.21 3.55 -1.68
CA LEU A 175 -0.08 3.51 -3.12
C LEU A 175 -1.61 3.44 -3.28
N ASP A 176 -2.26 4.60 -3.33
CA ASP A 176 -3.72 4.67 -3.36
C ASP A 176 -4.27 4.39 -4.77
N GLU A 177 -5.37 3.64 -4.85
CA GLU A 177 -6.02 3.24 -6.11
C GLU A 177 -5.08 2.50 -7.10
N ILE A 178 -4.23 1.59 -6.62
CA ILE A 178 -3.24 0.88 -7.47
C ILE A 178 -3.87 0.12 -8.63
N SER A 179 -5.14 -0.26 -8.54
CA SER A 179 -5.89 -0.89 -9.64
C SER A 179 -6.06 0.02 -10.87
N ARG A 180 -5.77 1.33 -10.73
CA ARG A 180 -5.77 2.28 -11.84
C ARG A 180 -4.37 2.54 -12.41
N ALA A 181 -3.33 2.02 -11.77
CA ALA A 181 -1.97 2.16 -12.24
C ALA A 181 -1.77 1.44 -13.58
N GLY A 182 -1.04 2.06 -14.50
CA GLY A 182 -0.64 1.42 -15.74
C GLY A 182 0.45 0.35 -15.53
N ALA A 183 0.62 -0.55 -16.51
CA ALA A 183 1.61 -1.63 -16.43
C ALA A 183 3.04 -1.13 -16.17
N MET A 184 3.40 0.04 -16.69
CA MET A 184 4.73 0.62 -16.49
C MET A 184 4.98 0.99 -15.02
N ALA A 185 3.97 1.55 -14.33
CA ALA A 185 4.06 1.85 -12.90
C ALA A 185 4.25 0.56 -12.09
N ASN A 186 3.52 -0.49 -12.41
CA ASN A 186 3.64 -1.80 -11.75
C ASN A 186 5.05 -2.39 -11.92
N ASN A 187 5.62 -2.31 -13.14
CA ASN A 187 6.96 -2.81 -13.42
C ASN A 187 8.04 -2.06 -12.61
N LEU A 188 7.91 -0.75 -12.43
CA LEU A 188 8.82 0.03 -11.58
C LEU A 188 8.65 -0.29 -10.09
N LEU A 189 7.44 -0.65 -9.66
CA LEU A 189 7.15 -1.00 -8.28
C LEU A 189 7.55 -2.43 -7.90
N PHE A 190 7.64 -3.38 -8.85
CA PHE A 190 7.98 -4.76 -8.53
C PHE A 190 9.28 -4.92 -7.73
N PRO A 191 10.43 -4.30 -8.12
CA PRO A 191 11.65 -4.38 -7.33
C PRO A 191 11.54 -3.69 -5.96
N CYS A 192 10.64 -2.70 -5.83
CA CYS A 192 10.39 -2.04 -4.55
C CYS A 192 9.64 -2.96 -3.58
N LEU A 193 8.74 -3.78 -4.11
CA LEU A 193 7.79 -4.58 -3.34
C LEU A 193 8.26 -6.02 -3.08
N ASP A 194 9.37 -6.45 -3.69
CA ASP A 194 9.95 -7.78 -3.45
C ASP A 194 11.20 -7.73 -2.55
N PHE A 195 11.89 -8.86 -2.43
CA PHE A 195 13.06 -9.03 -1.56
C PHE A 195 14.23 -8.07 -1.88
N ARG A 196 14.29 -7.49 -3.08
CA ARG A 196 15.32 -6.53 -3.48
C ARG A 196 15.20 -5.23 -2.72
N ARG A 197 13.99 -4.80 -2.41
CA ARG A 197 13.71 -3.56 -1.68
C ARG A 197 14.48 -2.38 -2.28
N GLU A 198 14.32 -2.17 -3.60
CA GLU A 198 15.02 -1.11 -4.32
C GLU A 198 14.20 -0.56 -5.49
N LEU A 199 14.38 0.72 -5.79
CA LEU A 199 13.83 1.38 -6.95
C LEU A 199 14.91 1.45 -8.04
N PRO A 200 14.66 0.91 -9.25
CA PRO A 200 15.59 0.99 -10.36
C PRO A 200 15.76 2.46 -10.82
N MET A 201 16.99 2.85 -11.15
CA MET A 201 17.37 4.22 -11.52
C MET A 201 17.95 4.31 -12.94
N GLU A 202 17.68 3.35 -13.83
CA GLU A 202 18.21 3.31 -15.20
C GLU A 202 17.83 4.55 -16.03
N TYR A 203 16.76 5.22 -15.67
CA TYR A 203 16.28 6.45 -16.32
C TYR A 203 17.06 7.71 -15.94
N SER A 204 17.99 7.63 -14.98
CA SER A 204 18.80 8.79 -14.57
C SER A 204 19.96 9.10 -15.51
N PHE A 205 20.37 8.12 -16.34
CA PHE A 205 21.50 8.17 -17.30
C PHE A 205 22.89 8.42 -16.69
N HIS A 206 23.00 9.08 -15.55
CA HIS A 206 24.27 9.41 -14.90
C HIS A 206 24.55 8.55 -13.67
N ASP A 207 23.57 8.41 -12.79
CA ASP A 207 23.65 7.57 -11.60
C ASP A 207 22.53 6.53 -11.66
N THR A 208 22.87 5.34 -12.16
CA THR A 208 21.97 4.21 -12.28
C THR A 208 21.92 3.36 -11.02
N THR A 209 22.60 3.80 -9.94
CA THR A 209 22.58 3.05 -8.66
C THR A 209 21.16 3.00 -8.10
N PRO A 210 20.59 1.79 -7.89
CA PRO A 210 19.25 1.66 -7.37
C PRO A 210 19.09 2.35 -6.01
N VAL A 211 17.97 3.00 -5.82
CA VAL A 211 17.61 3.60 -4.52
C VAL A 211 17.13 2.50 -3.59
N LYS A 212 17.85 2.26 -2.50
CA LYS A 212 17.46 1.30 -1.48
C LYS A 212 16.31 1.83 -0.63
N ILE A 213 15.36 0.97 -0.37
CA ILE A 213 14.23 1.28 0.49
C ILE A 213 14.63 1.08 1.94
N HIS A 214 14.31 2.07 2.77
CA HIS A 214 14.56 2.01 4.21
C HIS A 214 13.89 0.77 4.82
N GLU A 215 14.57 0.08 5.74
CA GLU A 215 14.06 -1.15 6.37
C GLU A 215 12.69 -0.94 7.06
N ASN A 216 12.50 0.24 7.68
CA ASN A 216 11.26 0.64 8.34
C ASN A 216 10.30 1.44 7.42
N CYS A 217 10.49 1.40 6.11
CA CYS A 217 9.52 1.90 5.14
C CYS A 217 8.55 0.78 4.78
N VAL A 218 7.27 0.97 5.07
CA VAL A 218 6.22 -0.04 4.85
C VAL A 218 5.28 0.41 3.74
N PHE A 219 5.03 -0.46 2.76
CA PHE A 219 4.09 -0.18 1.70
C PHE A 219 2.69 -0.64 2.06
N PHE A 220 1.75 0.30 1.97
CA PHE A 220 0.33 0.01 1.90
C PHE A 220 -0.19 0.32 0.51
N SER A 221 -1.24 -0.37 0.13
CA SER A 221 -1.94 -0.10 -1.13
C SER A 221 -3.44 -0.21 -0.93
N THR A 222 -4.22 0.47 -1.77
CA THR A 222 -5.67 0.29 -1.85
C THR A 222 -6.07 -0.13 -3.25
N ALA A 223 -7.06 -1.02 -3.33
CA ALA A 223 -7.64 -1.42 -4.60
C ALA A 223 -9.15 -1.60 -4.47
N ASN A 224 -9.88 -1.21 -5.51
CA ASN A 224 -11.27 -1.56 -5.67
C ASN A 224 -11.33 -2.87 -6.48
N MET A 225 -11.93 -3.90 -5.90
CA MET A 225 -12.12 -5.18 -6.57
C MET A 225 -13.59 -5.38 -6.91
N GLY A 226 -13.85 -5.72 -8.17
CA GLY A 226 -15.19 -5.98 -8.68
C GLY A 226 -15.33 -5.59 -10.15
N SER A 227 -16.13 -6.34 -10.90
CA SER A 227 -16.37 -6.12 -12.34
C SER A 227 -17.13 -4.82 -12.66
N GLN A 228 -17.72 -4.18 -11.63
CA GLN A 228 -18.53 -2.97 -11.75
C GLN A 228 -17.71 -1.67 -11.77
N TYR A 229 -16.39 -1.73 -11.51
CA TYR A 229 -15.57 -0.52 -11.47
C TYR A 229 -14.98 -0.21 -12.84
N THR A 230 -15.49 0.84 -13.49
CA THR A 230 -14.92 1.37 -14.72
C THR A 230 -13.60 2.09 -14.47
N GLY A 231 -12.64 1.94 -15.38
CA GLY A 231 -11.32 2.57 -15.24
C GLY A 231 -10.35 1.86 -14.29
N THR A 232 -10.70 0.67 -13.78
CA THR A 232 -9.77 -0.20 -13.07
C THR A 232 -9.24 -1.27 -14.01
N HIS A 233 -7.93 -1.50 -13.96
CA HIS A 233 -7.31 -2.64 -14.64
C HIS A 233 -7.47 -3.88 -13.77
N LYS A 234 -7.60 -5.05 -14.40
CA LYS A 234 -7.46 -6.30 -13.67
C LYS A 234 -6.05 -6.33 -13.08
N LEU A 235 -5.98 -6.41 -11.75
CA LEU A 235 -4.69 -6.43 -11.07
C LEU A 235 -3.88 -7.65 -11.54
N ASP A 236 -2.61 -7.40 -11.87
CA ASP A 236 -1.66 -8.44 -12.20
C ASP A 236 -1.47 -9.36 -10.99
N ARG A 237 -1.50 -10.67 -11.23
CA ARG A 237 -1.27 -11.67 -10.19
C ARG A 237 0.11 -11.50 -9.55
N ALA A 238 1.13 -11.15 -10.35
CA ALA A 238 2.46 -10.88 -9.84
C ALA A 238 2.51 -9.68 -8.88
N LEU A 239 1.63 -8.68 -9.07
CA LEU A 239 1.48 -7.59 -8.13
C LEU A 239 0.79 -8.05 -6.84
N LEU A 240 -0.30 -8.81 -6.96
CA LEU A 240 -1.04 -9.34 -5.80
C LEU A 240 -0.18 -10.23 -4.91
N ASP A 241 0.67 -11.07 -5.50
CA ASP A 241 1.59 -11.97 -4.78
C ASP A 241 2.63 -11.23 -3.92
N ARG A 242 2.80 -9.92 -4.11
CA ARG A 242 3.71 -9.06 -3.32
C ARG A 242 3.06 -8.38 -2.14
N PHE A 243 1.76 -8.59 -1.93
CA PHE A 243 1.00 -7.97 -0.84
C PHE A 243 0.27 -9.01 0.01
N MET A 244 0.20 -8.76 1.30
CA MET A 244 -0.81 -9.36 2.16
C MET A 244 -2.15 -8.67 1.85
N LEU A 245 -3.12 -9.43 1.35
CA LEU A 245 -4.44 -8.90 1.03
C LEU A 245 -5.32 -8.89 2.28
N ILE A 246 -5.91 -7.74 2.57
CA ILE A 246 -6.87 -7.56 3.68
C ILE A 246 -8.15 -6.98 3.10
N GLU A 247 -9.25 -7.69 3.27
CA GLU A 247 -10.56 -7.19 2.89
C GLU A 247 -11.09 -6.21 3.93
N VAL A 248 -11.56 -5.06 3.45
CA VAL A 248 -12.17 -4.03 4.28
C VAL A 248 -13.66 -4.03 3.98
N ASP A 249 -14.42 -4.54 4.91
CA ASP A 249 -15.87 -4.60 4.84
C ASP A 249 -16.52 -3.21 4.82
N SER A 250 -17.74 -3.17 4.32
CA SER A 250 -18.59 -1.98 4.40
C SER A 250 -18.83 -1.60 5.87
N ILE A 251 -18.70 -0.31 6.17
CA ILE A 251 -18.92 0.22 7.52
C ILE A 251 -20.39 -0.03 7.92
N LYS A 252 -20.59 -0.60 9.10
CA LYS A 252 -21.93 -0.87 9.64
C LYS A 252 -22.68 0.43 9.90
N GLU A 253 -23.99 0.43 9.65
CA GLU A 253 -24.86 1.60 9.83
C GLU A 253 -24.69 2.28 11.20
N ALA A 254 -24.64 1.49 12.27
CA ALA A 254 -24.42 2.02 13.63
C ALA A 254 -23.09 2.79 13.79
N ASP A 255 -22.06 2.43 13.04
CA ASP A 255 -20.76 3.09 13.09
C ASP A 255 -20.73 4.32 12.20
N ILE A 256 -21.48 4.31 11.09
CA ILE A 256 -21.73 5.51 10.27
C ILE A 256 -22.43 6.57 11.12
N ILE A 257 -23.48 6.21 11.87
CA ILE A 257 -24.21 7.12 12.75
C ILE A 257 -23.26 7.75 13.77
N LYS A 258 -22.46 6.95 14.47
CA LYS A 258 -21.50 7.46 15.47
C LYS A 258 -20.46 8.39 14.87
N THR A 259 -19.96 8.07 13.69
CA THR A 259 -18.99 8.92 12.97
C THR A 259 -19.62 10.27 12.63
N LEU A 260 -20.83 10.29 12.11
CA LEU A 260 -21.54 11.54 11.79
C LEU A 260 -21.90 12.35 13.04
N GLU A 261 -22.31 11.70 14.13
CA GLU A 261 -22.56 12.38 15.41
C GLU A 261 -21.30 13.08 15.95
N SER A 262 -20.13 12.46 15.79
CA SER A 262 -18.85 13.04 16.20
C SER A 262 -18.39 14.17 15.29
N GLU A 263 -18.53 14.02 13.96
CA GLU A 263 -18.08 15.03 12.99
C GLU A 263 -19.03 16.22 12.85
N PHE A 264 -20.33 16.02 13.10
CA PHE A 264 -21.37 17.05 12.93
C PHE A 264 -22.19 17.24 14.22
N PRO A 265 -21.58 17.72 15.32
CA PRO A 265 -22.25 17.84 16.62
C PRO A 265 -23.42 18.84 16.61
N LYS A 266 -23.51 19.72 15.60
CA LYS A 266 -24.64 20.66 15.44
C LYS A 266 -25.89 20.01 14.83
N VAL A 267 -25.78 18.83 14.23
CA VAL A 267 -26.91 18.11 13.66
C VAL A 267 -27.56 17.24 14.72
N ALA A 268 -28.88 17.35 14.89
CA ALA A 268 -29.58 16.54 15.87
C ALA A 268 -29.43 15.03 15.58
N LYS A 269 -29.27 14.20 16.61
CA LYS A 269 -29.12 12.74 16.48
C LYS A 269 -30.25 12.10 15.69
N THR A 270 -31.47 12.62 15.83
CA THR A 270 -32.63 12.16 15.06
C THR A 270 -32.47 12.46 13.55
N GLN A 271 -31.89 13.60 13.20
CA GLN A 271 -31.60 13.94 11.81
C GLN A 271 -30.47 13.08 11.25
N ILE A 272 -29.43 12.78 12.05
CA ILE A 272 -28.36 11.88 11.62
C ILE A 272 -28.90 10.48 11.33
N LYS A 273 -29.76 9.94 12.19
CA LYS A 273 -30.41 8.66 11.94
C LYS A 273 -31.24 8.67 10.64
N LYS A 274 -32.04 9.72 10.41
CA LYS A 274 -32.78 9.87 9.15
C LYS A 274 -31.86 9.98 7.94
N LEU A 275 -30.75 10.71 8.05
CA LEU A 275 -29.76 10.79 6.98
C LEU A 275 -29.24 9.39 6.60
N VAL A 276 -28.87 8.59 7.59
CA VAL A 276 -28.32 7.24 7.36
C VAL A 276 -29.41 6.28 6.86
N ASP A 277 -30.64 6.36 7.34
CA ASP A 277 -31.76 5.55 6.85
C ASP A 277 -32.04 5.80 5.36
N VAL A 278 -32.09 7.06 4.95
CA VAL A 278 -32.26 7.43 3.51
C VAL A 278 -31.08 6.92 2.67
N PHE A 279 -29.83 7.08 3.17
CA PHE A 279 -28.63 6.58 2.52
C PHE A 279 -28.70 5.07 2.29
N THR A 280 -29.07 4.32 3.32
CA THR A 280 -29.19 2.85 3.27
C THR A 280 -30.28 2.43 2.27
N LYS A 281 -31.43 3.10 2.28
CA LYS A 281 -32.52 2.82 1.34
C LYS A 281 -32.13 3.07 -0.11
N ILE A 282 -31.45 4.19 -0.40
CA ILE A 282 -30.97 4.50 -1.76
C ILE A 282 -29.97 3.45 -2.24
N ASN A 283 -29.01 3.06 -1.41
CA ASN A 283 -28.03 2.05 -1.79
C ASN A 283 -28.67 0.66 -1.97
N LYS A 284 -29.68 0.32 -1.17
CA LYS A 284 -30.45 -0.91 -1.38
C LYS A 284 -31.16 -0.94 -2.73
N GLU A 285 -31.81 0.16 -3.15
CA GLU A 285 -32.44 0.26 -4.45
C GLU A 285 -31.43 0.17 -5.60
N HIS A 286 -30.19 0.63 -5.39
CA HIS A 286 -29.09 0.40 -6.34
C HIS A 286 -28.70 -1.09 -6.41
N ASP A 287 -28.58 -1.77 -5.29
CA ASP A 287 -28.22 -3.18 -5.25
C ASP A 287 -29.31 -4.07 -5.87
N GLU A 288 -30.56 -3.62 -5.84
CA GLU A 288 -31.70 -4.22 -6.53
C GLU A 288 -31.82 -3.80 -8.01
N PHE A 289 -30.83 -3.11 -8.56
CA PHE A 289 -30.76 -2.61 -9.96
C PHE A 289 -31.89 -1.62 -10.36
N LYS A 290 -32.53 -0.98 -9.40
CA LYS A 290 -33.59 0.03 -9.66
C LYS A 290 -33.05 1.44 -9.86
N ILE A 291 -31.85 1.70 -9.33
CA ILE A 291 -31.13 2.98 -9.47
C ILE A 291 -29.75 2.72 -10.04
N SER A 292 -29.29 3.55 -10.98
CA SER A 292 -28.04 3.36 -11.71
C SER A 292 -26.77 3.79 -10.96
N PHE A 293 -26.89 4.36 -9.77
CA PHE A 293 -25.74 4.82 -8.96
C PHE A 293 -25.94 4.49 -7.48
N ASN A 294 -24.83 4.35 -6.76
CA ASN A 294 -24.81 4.23 -5.31
C ASN A 294 -24.24 5.50 -4.65
N LEU A 295 -24.55 5.67 -3.39
CA LEU A 295 -24.03 6.75 -2.57
C LEU A 295 -22.84 6.24 -1.73
N SER A 296 -21.74 7.00 -1.74
CA SER A 296 -20.62 6.75 -0.85
C SER A 296 -20.78 7.48 0.48
N ILE A 297 -20.03 7.08 1.49
CA ILE A 297 -19.98 7.80 2.78
C ILE A 297 -19.49 9.24 2.60
N ARG A 298 -18.67 9.54 1.58
CA ARG A 298 -18.28 10.93 1.23
C ARG A 298 -19.51 11.76 0.85
N HIS A 299 -20.40 11.19 0.06
CA HIS A 299 -21.68 11.83 -0.31
C HIS A 299 -22.52 12.08 0.94
N LEU A 300 -22.66 11.10 1.82
CA LEU A 300 -23.40 11.23 3.07
C LEU A 300 -22.81 12.34 3.99
N LYS A 301 -21.49 12.41 4.14
CA LYS A 301 -20.82 13.48 4.88
C LYS A 301 -21.07 14.86 4.24
N THR A 302 -21.10 14.95 2.92
CA THR A 302 -21.44 16.19 2.21
C THR A 302 -22.85 16.66 2.53
N ILE A 303 -23.81 15.73 2.53
CA ILE A 303 -25.20 16.05 2.89
C ILE A 303 -25.31 16.45 4.36
N ALA A 304 -24.66 15.72 5.26
CA ALA A 304 -24.61 16.06 6.70
C ALA A 304 -24.04 17.48 6.92
N LYS A 305 -23.03 17.88 6.15
CA LYS A 305 -22.48 19.24 6.19
C LYS A 305 -23.49 20.28 5.72
N LEU A 306 -24.27 20.00 4.66
CA LEU A 306 -25.36 20.89 4.24
C LEU A 306 -26.41 21.02 5.33
N VAL A 307 -26.83 19.93 5.96
CA VAL A 307 -27.80 19.92 7.05
C VAL A 307 -27.27 20.70 8.26
N SER A 308 -25.98 20.59 8.58
CA SER A 308 -25.34 21.37 9.66
C SER A 308 -25.36 22.88 9.41
N ASN A 309 -25.52 23.29 8.14
CA ASN A 309 -25.62 24.69 7.71
C ASN A 309 -27.09 25.14 7.46
N GLY A 310 -28.08 24.36 7.90
CA GLY A 310 -29.49 24.75 7.88
C GLY A 310 -30.29 24.28 6.66
N PHE A 311 -29.69 23.50 5.74
CA PHE A 311 -30.44 22.88 4.65
C PHE A 311 -31.26 21.70 5.16
N THR A 312 -32.34 21.36 4.47
CA THR A 312 -33.11 20.17 4.80
C THR A 312 -32.42 18.90 4.28
N ILE A 313 -32.69 17.76 4.92
CA ILE A 313 -32.22 16.44 4.43
C ILE A 313 -32.70 16.21 2.99
N TYR A 314 -33.95 16.59 2.70
CA TYR A 314 -34.56 16.49 1.38
C TYR A 314 -33.75 17.25 0.32
N ASP A 315 -33.46 18.53 0.58
CA ASP A 315 -32.70 19.37 -0.36
C ASP A 315 -31.27 18.84 -0.59
N GLY A 316 -30.62 18.36 0.47
CA GLY A 316 -29.28 17.79 0.38
C GLY A 316 -29.21 16.56 -0.54
N TYR A 317 -30.10 15.59 -0.32
CA TYR A 317 -30.17 14.40 -1.17
C TYR A 317 -30.63 14.71 -2.59
N LEU A 318 -31.66 15.56 -2.75
CA LEU A 318 -32.17 15.92 -4.06
C LEU A 318 -31.09 16.63 -4.90
N ALA A 319 -30.34 17.55 -4.31
CA ALA A 319 -29.28 18.28 -5.00
C ALA A 319 -28.18 17.31 -5.50
N LEU A 320 -27.74 16.39 -4.63
CA LEU A 320 -26.71 15.40 -4.97
C LEU A 320 -27.23 14.43 -6.07
N CYS A 321 -28.41 13.88 -5.88
CA CYS A 321 -28.96 12.88 -6.78
C CYS A 321 -29.32 13.42 -8.15
N LYS A 322 -29.66 14.71 -8.27
CA LYS A 322 -29.88 15.38 -9.58
C LYS A 322 -28.62 15.37 -10.44
N GLY A 323 -27.43 15.42 -9.82
CA GLY A 323 -26.16 15.39 -10.53
C GLY A 323 -25.71 13.97 -10.93
N LEU A 324 -26.21 12.94 -10.24
CA LEU A 324 -25.73 11.56 -10.41
C LEU A 324 -26.69 10.67 -11.22
N GLY A 325 -27.97 11.01 -11.31
CA GLY A 325 -29.01 10.09 -11.75
C GLY A 325 -29.71 10.41 -13.06
N SER A 326 -30.34 9.37 -13.60
CA SER A 326 -31.37 9.49 -14.67
C SER A 326 -32.68 10.07 -14.12
N GLN A 327 -33.58 10.53 -15.01
CA GLN A 327 -34.91 11.03 -14.60
C GLN A 327 -35.73 9.96 -13.85
N GLU A 328 -35.58 8.68 -14.21
CA GLU A 328 -36.28 7.58 -13.55
C GLU A 328 -35.73 7.32 -12.14
N GLY A 329 -34.41 7.31 -11.97
CA GLY A 329 -33.79 7.21 -10.67
C GLY A 329 -34.19 8.36 -9.73
N LEU A 330 -34.35 9.58 -10.24
CA LEU A 330 -34.81 10.72 -9.45
C LEU A 330 -36.26 10.55 -8.94
N LYS A 331 -37.14 9.86 -9.67
CA LYS A 331 -38.53 9.56 -9.21
C LYS A 331 -38.50 8.59 -8.03
N ALA A 332 -37.67 7.52 -8.11
CA ALA A 332 -37.49 6.56 -7.01
C ALA A 332 -36.94 7.25 -5.76
N ILE A 333 -35.93 8.10 -5.92
CA ILE A 333 -35.33 8.85 -4.80
C ILE A 333 -36.34 9.80 -4.15
N LYS A 334 -37.15 10.50 -4.96
CA LYS A 334 -38.20 11.38 -4.40
C LYS A 334 -39.21 10.60 -3.59
N ALA A 335 -39.62 9.40 -4.02
CA ALA A 335 -40.51 8.53 -3.25
C ALA A 335 -39.87 8.17 -1.89
N ILE A 336 -38.58 7.75 -1.87
CA ILE A 336 -37.87 7.45 -0.63
C ILE A 336 -37.79 8.68 0.29
N LEU A 337 -37.55 9.86 -0.27
CA LEU A 337 -37.42 11.10 0.50
C LEU A 337 -38.81 11.59 1.01
N ASP A 338 -39.87 11.37 0.30
CA ASP A 338 -41.24 11.74 0.71
C ASP A 338 -41.72 10.80 1.84
N ASP A 339 -41.38 9.51 1.80
CA ASP A 339 -41.63 8.56 2.89
C ASP A 339 -40.81 8.86 4.15
N ALA A 340 -39.71 9.59 4.02
CA ALA A 340 -38.80 9.95 5.14
C ALA A 340 -39.12 11.32 5.78
N LYS A 341 -40.12 12.06 5.27
CA LYS A 341 -40.57 13.32 5.90
C LYS A 341 -41.31 13.05 7.21
#